data_ff9fa6c1e97d6efeb792af44e5d94994
#
_entry.id   ff9fa6c1e97d6efeb792af44e5d94994
#
_cell.length_a   1.000
_cell.length_b   1.000
_cell.length_c   1.000
_cell.angle_alpha   90.00
_cell.angle_beta   90.00
_cell.angle_gamma   90.00
#
_symmetry.space_group_name_H-M   'P 1'
#
loop_
_entity.id
_entity.type
_entity.pdbx_description
1 polymer ?
#
loop_
_entity_poly.entity_id
_entity_poly.type
_entity_poly.pdbx_seq_one_letter_code
_entity_poly.pdbx_strand_id
1 'polypeptide(L)'
;MFSVRRGGITRLAAAAMVSGLVAAGAIAVAGPATADEGNQGIGGATATLGDLKIFDTVTIKGSQRKYSAGLFEMDVKSGGSIQTYCIDFHTSALKGQDYEEVGWDQSSLHNNADAGKIRWILQNSYPQVNDLAELARKAGAKGLTPKTAAAATQAAIWHFSDKVDATPVNAEAAKLTDYLEAKATNLAEPKASLSLSPSSVAGKAGERLGPITVDTNADTAAVSLAPGAPAGVQIVDKDGKAITSVSKGENKVYFGVPAGTADGSAELNVQANTTVPIGRAFVSKKVKSQTLILAGTSTSTVSAKATATWAKQGALPSVTAVKNCAKGGVDITAANEGDEDWTFDVKGEKHTIAAGKSETFTVPVAEDEAYKFTITGPNGFEKVVEGVLDCKTATPGPTPSETTPAPSETTPAPGGTTTGGNTPGTNTGGGDLAETGGSSATPVIAGIAAALVVVGGGAMFFLRKKKAAGQ
;
A
#
# COMPACT_ATOMS: atom_id res chain seq x y z
N MET A 1 31.54 -57.30 44.94
CA MET A 1 32.09 -58.19 43.91
C MET A 1 31.98 -57.51 42.56
N PHE A 2 33.16 -57.29 41.95
CA PHE A 2 33.45 -57.02 40.53
C PHE A 2 32.83 -55.78 39.89
N SER A 3 33.49 -54.81 39.50
CA SER A 3 34.79 -54.50 38.81
C SER A 3 34.51 -53.63 37.59
N VAL A 4 34.84 -52.38 37.71
CA VAL A 4 35.65 -51.50 36.88
C VAL A 4 35.82 -51.88 35.38
N ARG A 5 35.56 -50.95 34.47
CA ARG A 5 36.58 -50.48 33.52
C ARG A 5 36.26 -49.11 32.88
N ARG A 6 37.26 -48.31 32.94
CA ARG A 6 37.47 -46.99 32.30
C ARG A 6 37.75 -47.12 30.80
N GLY A 7 37.52 -46.09 30.08
CA GLY A 7 38.08 -45.75 28.78
C GLY A 7 37.20 -44.75 28.08
N GLY A 8 37.58 -43.62 27.61
CA GLY A 8 38.82 -43.02 27.24
C GLY A 8 38.44 -41.80 26.42
N ILE A 9 38.88 -40.65 26.85
CA ILE A 9 38.63 -39.36 26.23
C ILE A 9 39.48 -39.25 24.96
N THR A 10 38.90 -38.91 23.81
CA THR A 10 39.66 -38.38 22.67
C THR A 10 39.05 -37.06 22.23
N ARG A 11 39.75 -36.00 22.55
CA ARG A 11 39.56 -34.66 22.01
C ARG A 11 40.08 -34.61 20.58
N LEU A 12 39.25 -34.28 19.60
CA LEU A 12 39.70 -33.88 18.28
C LEU A 12 39.51 -32.36 18.14
N ALA A 13 40.66 -31.70 18.11
CA ALA A 13 40.78 -30.31 17.72
C ALA A 13 40.67 -30.22 16.19
N ALA A 14 39.67 -29.49 15.69
CA ALA A 14 39.59 -29.12 14.27
C ALA A 14 40.22 -27.74 14.09
N ALA A 15 41.37 -27.72 13.41
CA ALA A 15 42.05 -26.50 12.97
C ALA A 15 41.26 -25.88 11.79
N ALA A 16 40.84 -24.64 11.95
CA ALA A 16 40.28 -23.83 10.86
C ALA A 16 41.46 -23.28 10.01
N MET A 17 41.49 -23.70 8.75
CA MET A 17 42.36 -23.08 7.75
C MET A 17 41.66 -21.84 7.19
N VAL A 18 42.24 -20.69 7.45
CA VAL A 18 41.94 -19.41 6.80
C VAL A 18 42.63 -19.41 5.44
N SER A 19 41.87 -19.58 4.36
CA SER A 19 42.32 -19.32 3.01
C SER A 19 41.94 -17.89 2.62
N GLY A 20 42.95 -17.03 2.60
CA GLY A 20 42.82 -15.67 2.07
C GLY A 20 42.51 -15.69 0.56
N LEU A 21 41.41 -15.06 0.19
CA LEU A 21 41.17 -14.63 -1.18
C LEU A 21 41.39 -13.13 -1.24
N VAL A 22 42.48 -12.74 -1.86
CA VAL A 22 42.69 -11.36 -2.33
C VAL A 22 41.77 -11.15 -3.52
N ALA A 23 40.61 -10.47 -3.32
CA ALA A 23 39.79 -9.97 -4.40
C ALA A 23 40.19 -8.53 -4.69
N ALA A 24 40.67 -8.30 -5.91
CA ALA A 24 41.01 -7.00 -6.45
C ALA A 24 39.78 -6.06 -6.37
N GLY A 25 40.05 -4.81 -5.95
CA GLY A 25 39.05 -3.78 -5.77
C GLY A 25 38.31 -3.47 -7.07
N ALA A 26 37.00 -3.72 -7.06
CA ALA A 26 36.06 -2.99 -7.84
C ALA A 26 35.58 -1.83 -6.98
N ILE A 27 35.98 -0.61 -7.31
CA ILE A 27 35.35 0.60 -6.81
C ILE A 27 33.93 0.58 -7.40
N ALA A 28 32.98 0.03 -6.65
CA ALA A 28 31.58 0.24 -6.92
C ALA A 28 31.34 1.72 -6.59
N VAL A 29 31.24 2.56 -7.63
CA VAL A 29 30.58 3.86 -7.52
C VAL A 29 29.20 3.53 -6.99
N ALA A 30 28.93 3.87 -5.72
CA ALA A 30 27.60 3.84 -5.18
C ALA A 30 26.78 4.80 -6.04
N GLY A 31 26.02 4.26 -6.97
CA GLY A 31 24.98 5.03 -7.68
C GLY A 31 24.03 5.61 -6.65
N PRO A 32 23.36 6.70 -6.95
CA PRO A 32 22.37 7.27 -6.05
C PRO A 32 21.41 6.15 -5.63
N ALA A 33 21.23 5.99 -4.32
CA ALA A 33 20.24 5.07 -3.79
C ALA A 33 18.90 5.52 -4.36
N THR A 34 18.39 4.80 -5.36
CA THR A 34 17.03 5.01 -5.83
C THR A 34 16.13 4.75 -4.63
N ALA A 35 15.58 5.81 -4.07
CA ALA A 35 14.59 5.71 -3.02
C ALA A 35 13.47 4.82 -3.57
N ASP A 36 13.25 3.69 -2.92
CA ASP A 36 12.15 2.77 -3.26
C ASP A 36 10.84 3.57 -3.30
N GLU A 37 10.17 3.48 -4.45
CA GLU A 37 8.95 4.21 -4.76
C GLU A 37 7.84 3.81 -3.79
N GLY A 38 7.73 4.45 -2.64
CA GLY A 38 6.58 4.20 -1.82
C GLY A 38 6.75 4.32 -0.32
N ASN A 39 5.85 5.01 0.18
CA ASN A 39 5.58 5.36 1.56
C ASN A 39 6.41 6.55 2.07
N GLN A 40 5.85 7.72 1.87
CA GLN A 40 6.46 9.00 2.22
C GLN A 40 6.45 9.25 3.74
N GLY A 41 7.08 8.31 4.48
CA GLY A 41 7.41 8.51 5.88
C GLY A 41 6.32 8.19 6.90
N ILE A 42 5.12 7.78 6.48
CA ILE A 42 4.07 7.48 7.46
C ILE A 42 4.17 6.04 7.94
N GLY A 43 4.61 5.10 7.11
CA GLY A 43 4.62 3.69 7.46
C GLY A 43 3.24 3.05 7.42
N GLY A 44 3.17 1.74 7.61
CA GLY A 44 1.93 0.99 7.62
C GLY A 44 1.89 -0.13 6.60
N ALA A 45 0.68 -0.60 6.28
CA ALA A 45 0.47 -1.65 5.31
C ALA A 45 0.44 -1.09 3.89
N THR A 46 1.11 -1.79 2.98
CA THR A 46 0.91 -1.63 1.53
C THR A 46 0.29 -2.90 0.98
N ALA A 47 -0.79 -2.77 0.24
CA ALA A 47 -1.54 -3.92 -0.25
C ALA A 47 -2.00 -3.72 -1.71
N THR A 48 -2.14 -4.81 -2.44
CA THR A 48 -2.66 -4.81 -3.80
C THR A 48 -4.14 -5.18 -3.80
N LEU A 49 -4.98 -4.37 -4.45
CA LEU A 49 -6.42 -4.62 -4.52
C LEU A 49 -6.73 -5.87 -5.34
N GLY A 50 -7.42 -6.81 -4.71
CA GLY A 50 -7.94 -8.03 -5.31
C GLY A 50 -9.39 -7.89 -5.79
N ASP A 51 -10.15 -8.95 -5.61
CA ASP A 51 -11.54 -9.05 -6.06
C ASP A 51 -12.54 -8.62 -4.97
N LEU A 52 -13.74 -8.21 -5.41
CA LEU A 52 -14.91 -8.12 -4.55
C LEU A 52 -15.38 -9.55 -4.22
N LYS A 53 -15.05 -10.05 -3.05
CA LYS A 53 -15.21 -11.48 -2.68
C LYS A 53 -16.54 -11.82 -2.04
N ILE A 54 -16.99 -10.98 -1.13
CA ILE A 54 -18.21 -11.22 -0.32
C ILE A 54 -19.14 -10.04 -0.54
N PHE A 55 -20.13 -10.23 -1.41
CA PHE A 55 -21.03 -9.15 -1.82
C PHE A 55 -22.45 -9.65 -2.12
N ASP A 56 -23.37 -8.72 -2.12
CA ASP A 56 -24.74 -8.91 -2.62
C ASP A 56 -25.19 -7.63 -3.33
N THR A 57 -26.41 -7.64 -3.84
CA THR A 57 -26.97 -6.58 -4.67
C THR A 57 -27.64 -5.51 -3.83
N VAL A 58 -27.36 -4.25 -4.15
CA VAL A 58 -28.07 -3.08 -3.62
C VAL A 58 -28.68 -2.25 -4.76
N THR A 59 -29.67 -1.45 -4.44
CA THR A 59 -30.23 -0.40 -5.29
C THR A 59 -29.92 0.96 -4.68
N ILE A 60 -29.76 1.97 -5.52
CA ILE A 60 -29.54 3.35 -5.10
C ILE A 60 -30.78 4.16 -5.42
N LYS A 61 -31.24 4.94 -4.47
CA LYS A 61 -32.40 5.84 -4.66
C LYS A 61 -32.19 6.77 -5.87
N GLY A 62 -33.12 6.78 -6.78
CA GLY A 62 -33.01 7.58 -8.01
C GLY A 62 -32.25 6.90 -9.17
N SER A 63 -31.73 5.68 -8.98
CA SER A 63 -31.05 4.91 -10.03
C SER A 63 -31.83 3.65 -10.38
N GLN A 64 -31.92 3.34 -11.69
CA GLN A 64 -32.47 2.07 -12.18
C GLN A 64 -31.45 0.93 -12.16
N ARG A 65 -30.18 1.23 -11.87
CA ARG A 65 -29.08 0.26 -11.88
C ARG A 65 -29.01 -0.48 -10.55
N LYS A 66 -28.56 -1.73 -10.62
CA LYS A 66 -28.18 -2.54 -9.46
C LYS A 66 -26.67 -2.50 -9.31
N TYR A 67 -26.20 -2.44 -8.06
CA TYR A 67 -24.80 -2.36 -7.72
C TYR A 67 -24.39 -3.53 -6.83
N SER A 68 -23.18 -4.02 -6.99
CA SER A 68 -22.59 -4.99 -6.06
C SER A 68 -21.99 -4.23 -4.89
N ALA A 69 -22.38 -4.60 -3.67
CA ALA A 69 -21.93 -3.98 -2.43
C ALA A 69 -21.35 -5.02 -1.50
N GLY A 70 -20.17 -4.77 -0.92
CA GLY A 70 -19.54 -5.74 -0.03
C GLY A 70 -18.03 -5.55 0.14
N LEU A 71 -17.35 -6.63 0.50
CA LEU A 71 -15.95 -6.67 0.88
C LEU A 71 -15.03 -7.01 -0.28
N PHE A 72 -14.05 -6.16 -0.48
CA PHE A 72 -12.86 -6.46 -1.26
C PHE A 72 -11.83 -7.21 -0.41
N GLU A 73 -11.06 -8.07 -1.05
CA GLU A 73 -9.85 -8.65 -0.49
C GLU A 73 -8.63 -7.93 -1.07
N MET A 74 -7.65 -7.68 -0.24
CA MET A 74 -6.38 -7.08 -0.64
C MET A 74 -5.22 -7.93 -0.11
N ASP A 75 -4.23 -8.15 -0.95
CA ASP A 75 -3.02 -8.89 -0.58
C ASP A 75 -1.95 -7.91 -0.08
N VAL A 76 -1.55 -8.05 1.19
CA VAL A 76 -0.48 -7.23 1.77
C VAL A 76 0.86 -7.65 1.18
N LYS A 77 1.63 -6.73 0.61
CA LYS A 77 2.87 -7.02 -0.13
C LYS A 77 3.92 -7.78 0.70
N SER A 78 3.95 -7.54 1.99
CA SER A 78 4.89 -8.19 2.91
C SER A 78 4.30 -9.42 3.60
N GLY A 79 3.14 -9.90 3.15
CA GLY A 79 2.43 -11.07 3.67
C GLY A 79 1.19 -10.74 4.49
N GLY A 80 0.22 -11.64 4.43
CA GLY A 80 -1.10 -11.48 5.00
C GLY A 80 -2.13 -10.91 4.01
N SER A 81 -3.38 -10.84 4.44
CA SER A 81 -4.48 -10.26 3.67
C SER A 81 -5.34 -9.36 4.55
N ILE A 82 -6.00 -8.42 3.91
CA ILE A 82 -6.94 -7.50 4.55
C ILE A 82 -8.24 -7.45 3.75
N GLN A 83 -9.32 -7.08 4.42
CA GLN A 83 -10.63 -6.90 3.82
C GLN A 83 -11.08 -5.46 4.00
N THR A 84 -11.61 -4.86 2.94
CA THR A 84 -11.96 -3.45 2.92
C THR A 84 -13.36 -3.23 2.35
N TYR A 85 -14.02 -2.16 2.82
CA TYR A 85 -15.19 -1.57 2.20
C TYR A 85 -14.82 -0.31 1.43
N CYS A 86 -15.69 0.10 0.53
CA CYS A 86 -15.56 1.35 -0.22
C CYS A 86 -16.07 2.54 0.59
N ILE A 87 -15.40 3.68 0.46
CA ILE A 87 -15.81 4.98 1.03
C ILE A 87 -15.80 6.12 -0.01
N ASP A 88 -15.88 5.76 -1.28
CA ASP A 88 -16.04 6.67 -2.42
C ASP A 88 -16.88 5.98 -3.50
N PHE A 89 -18.19 6.09 -3.38
CA PHE A 89 -19.18 5.39 -4.26
C PHE A 89 -19.01 5.76 -5.73
N HIS A 90 -18.64 6.99 -6.03
CA HIS A 90 -18.63 7.51 -7.40
C HIS A 90 -17.33 7.21 -8.16
N THR A 91 -16.31 6.69 -7.50
CA THR A 91 -15.04 6.28 -8.09
C THR A 91 -14.95 4.75 -8.21
N SER A 92 -14.46 4.25 -9.33
CA SER A 92 -14.30 2.81 -9.54
C SER A 92 -13.08 2.26 -8.81
N ALA A 93 -13.24 1.11 -8.16
CA ALA A 93 -12.12 0.35 -7.60
C ALA A 93 -11.35 -0.36 -8.74
N LEU A 94 -10.07 -0.09 -8.87
CA LEU A 94 -9.21 -0.64 -9.92
C LEU A 94 -8.41 -1.83 -9.39
N LYS A 95 -8.84 -3.04 -9.72
CA LYS A 95 -8.12 -4.27 -9.35
C LYS A 95 -6.66 -4.24 -9.82
N GLY A 96 -5.78 -4.78 -8.97
CA GLY A 96 -4.34 -4.87 -9.24
C GLY A 96 -3.56 -3.59 -8.90
N GLN A 97 -4.23 -2.52 -8.47
CA GLN A 97 -3.55 -1.32 -8.02
C GLN A 97 -3.01 -1.46 -6.60
N ASP A 98 -1.89 -0.79 -6.35
CA ASP A 98 -1.27 -0.73 -5.03
C ASP A 98 -1.86 0.41 -4.22
N TYR A 99 -2.18 0.08 -2.98
CA TYR A 99 -2.74 0.96 -1.97
C TYR A 99 -1.80 1.08 -0.78
N GLU A 100 -1.82 2.21 -0.11
CA GLU A 100 -1.11 2.46 1.13
C GLU A 100 -2.08 2.83 2.27
N GLU A 101 -1.77 2.37 3.48
CA GLU A 101 -2.45 2.78 4.69
C GLU A 101 -2.16 4.25 4.97
N VAL A 102 -3.23 5.05 5.18
CA VAL A 102 -3.12 6.48 5.50
C VAL A 102 -4.03 6.87 6.66
N GLY A 103 -3.80 8.07 7.21
CA GLY A 103 -4.73 8.73 8.11
C GLY A 103 -5.98 9.23 7.40
N TRP A 104 -7.04 9.50 8.17
CA TRP A 104 -8.25 10.11 7.61
C TRP A 104 -7.98 11.49 7.02
N ASP A 105 -7.03 12.23 7.60
CA ASP A 105 -6.58 13.55 7.14
C ASP A 105 -5.95 13.54 5.73
N GLN A 106 -5.56 12.36 5.24
CA GLN A 106 -4.93 12.14 3.94
C GLN A 106 -5.84 11.39 2.94
N SER A 107 -7.14 11.34 3.22
CA SER A 107 -8.13 10.62 2.43
C SER A 107 -9.42 11.43 2.27
N SER A 108 -10.39 10.89 1.54
CA SER A 108 -11.74 11.46 1.40
C SER A 108 -12.49 11.65 2.74
N LEU A 109 -11.96 11.12 3.84
CA LEU A 109 -12.53 11.29 5.18
C LEU A 109 -12.08 12.57 5.90
N HIS A 110 -11.12 13.34 5.38
CA HIS A 110 -10.50 14.49 6.07
C HIS A 110 -11.51 15.54 6.59
N ASN A 111 -12.60 15.77 5.89
CA ASN A 111 -13.65 16.70 6.27
C ASN A 111 -14.99 16.02 6.55
N ASN A 112 -15.00 14.69 6.73
CA ASN A 112 -16.23 13.96 6.98
C ASN A 112 -16.54 13.89 8.47
N ALA A 113 -17.52 14.67 8.93
CA ALA A 113 -17.97 14.68 10.33
C ALA A 113 -18.51 13.31 10.81
N ASP A 114 -18.87 12.43 9.89
CA ASP A 114 -19.43 11.10 10.15
C ASP A 114 -18.37 9.97 10.04
N ALA A 115 -17.09 10.28 9.80
CA ALA A 115 -16.02 9.28 9.68
C ALA A 115 -15.98 8.33 10.88
N GLY A 116 -16.20 8.84 12.09
CA GLY A 116 -16.27 8.03 13.29
C GLY A 116 -17.47 7.08 13.33
N LYS A 117 -18.59 7.42 12.70
CA LYS A 117 -19.74 6.52 12.56
C LYS A 117 -19.43 5.35 11.63
N ILE A 118 -18.68 5.60 10.56
CA ILE A 118 -18.19 4.54 9.67
C ILE A 118 -17.33 3.55 10.48
N ARG A 119 -16.42 4.05 11.30
CA ARG A 119 -15.61 3.19 12.19
C ARG A 119 -16.47 2.38 13.13
N TRP A 120 -17.51 2.97 13.74
CA TRP A 120 -18.43 2.26 14.59
C TRP A 120 -19.13 1.12 13.86
N ILE A 121 -19.63 1.37 12.63
CA ILE A 121 -20.26 0.36 11.77
C ILE A 121 -19.30 -0.81 11.53
N LEU A 122 -18.05 -0.52 11.15
CA LEU A 122 -17.03 -1.53 10.91
C LEU A 122 -16.79 -2.44 12.14
N GLN A 123 -16.82 -1.87 13.34
CA GLN A 123 -16.61 -2.62 14.58
C GLN A 123 -17.85 -3.38 15.06
N ASN A 124 -19.05 -2.99 14.60
CA ASN A 124 -20.34 -3.54 15.07
C ASN A 124 -21.07 -4.32 13.99
N SER A 125 -20.43 -4.60 12.84
CA SER A 125 -21.00 -5.38 11.74
C SER A 125 -19.98 -6.35 11.14
N TYR A 126 -20.37 -7.04 10.07
CA TYR A 126 -19.53 -8.00 9.37
C TYR A 126 -18.35 -7.29 8.69
N PRO A 127 -17.11 -7.81 8.72
CA PRO A 127 -16.72 -9.13 9.22
C PRO A 127 -16.32 -9.18 10.71
N GLN A 128 -16.21 -8.04 11.42
CA GLN A 128 -15.81 -8.03 12.82
C GLN A 128 -16.81 -8.77 13.73
N VAL A 129 -18.09 -8.59 13.47
CA VAL A 129 -19.16 -9.37 14.10
C VAL A 129 -19.53 -10.51 13.17
N ASN A 130 -18.94 -11.69 13.36
CA ASN A 130 -19.17 -12.89 12.55
C ASN A 130 -20.28 -13.80 13.11
N ASP A 131 -20.83 -13.52 14.29
CA ASP A 131 -22.07 -14.13 14.78
C ASP A 131 -23.26 -13.48 14.06
N LEU A 132 -23.57 -14.01 12.87
CA LEU A 132 -24.63 -13.48 12.02
C LEU A 132 -26.03 -13.68 12.61
N ALA A 133 -26.22 -14.67 13.49
CA ALA A 133 -27.50 -14.87 14.18
C ALA A 133 -27.71 -13.77 15.21
N GLU A 134 -26.71 -13.43 15.99
CA GLU A 134 -26.77 -12.33 16.95
C GLU A 134 -26.92 -10.98 16.25
N LEU A 135 -26.21 -10.77 15.13
CA LEU A 135 -26.31 -9.55 14.32
C LEU A 135 -27.72 -9.40 13.75
N ALA A 136 -28.30 -10.47 13.22
CA ALA A 136 -29.68 -10.50 12.74
C ALA A 136 -30.68 -10.17 13.86
N ARG A 137 -30.51 -10.77 15.03
CA ARG A 137 -31.35 -10.51 16.21
C ARG A 137 -31.32 -9.02 16.59
N LYS A 138 -30.14 -8.40 16.65
CA LYS A 138 -29.97 -6.96 16.94
C LYS A 138 -30.67 -6.07 15.93
N ALA A 139 -30.64 -6.44 14.67
CA ALA A 139 -31.26 -5.71 13.56
C ALA A 139 -32.76 -6.02 13.38
N GLY A 140 -33.36 -6.94 14.16
CA GLY A 140 -34.74 -7.41 13.94
C GLY A 140 -34.91 -8.18 12.62
N ALA A 141 -33.83 -8.74 12.09
CA ALA A 141 -33.83 -9.57 10.88
C ALA A 141 -34.05 -11.04 11.23
N LYS A 142 -34.65 -11.82 10.30
CA LYS A 142 -34.91 -13.26 10.48
C LYS A 142 -33.65 -14.10 10.32
N GLY A 143 -32.68 -13.61 9.52
CA GLY A 143 -31.41 -14.28 9.27
C GLY A 143 -30.53 -13.49 8.30
N LEU A 144 -29.24 -13.68 8.42
CA LEU A 144 -28.22 -13.07 7.57
C LEU A 144 -27.25 -14.12 7.09
N THR A 145 -26.67 -13.89 5.91
CA THR A 145 -25.51 -14.62 5.39
C THR A 145 -24.30 -13.67 5.34
N PRO A 146 -23.08 -14.15 5.18
CA PRO A 146 -21.93 -13.28 4.98
C PRO A 146 -22.13 -12.26 3.86
N LYS A 147 -22.73 -12.67 2.74
CA LYS A 147 -22.99 -11.79 1.59
C LYS A 147 -24.01 -10.70 1.91
N THR A 148 -25.13 -11.08 2.50
CA THR A 148 -26.19 -10.10 2.84
C THR A 148 -25.74 -9.15 3.96
N ALA A 149 -24.97 -9.62 4.94
CA ALA A 149 -24.38 -8.78 5.98
C ALA A 149 -23.33 -7.82 5.42
N ALA A 150 -22.47 -8.27 4.50
CA ALA A 150 -21.50 -7.41 3.84
C ALA A 150 -22.16 -6.31 3.01
N ALA A 151 -23.21 -6.65 2.22
CA ALA A 151 -23.94 -5.67 1.44
C ALA A 151 -24.65 -4.62 2.32
N ALA A 152 -25.26 -5.05 3.42
CA ALA A 152 -25.89 -4.15 4.39
C ALA A 152 -24.87 -3.20 5.04
N THR A 153 -23.69 -3.73 5.42
CA THR A 153 -22.62 -2.94 6.00
C THR A 153 -22.09 -1.90 5.00
N GLN A 154 -21.86 -2.30 3.76
CA GLN A 154 -21.42 -1.38 2.71
C GLN A 154 -22.47 -0.29 2.42
N ALA A 155 -23.75 -0.62 2.40
CA ALA A 155 -24.83 0.36 2.20
C ALA A 155 -24.84 1.40 3.32
N ALA A 156 -24.75 0.98 4.59
CA ALA A 156 -24.68 1.88 5.74
C ALA A 156 -23.40 2.74 5.73
N ILE A 157 -22.27 2.22 5.23
CA ILE A 157 -21.03 2.99 5.07
C ILE A 157 -21.25 4.10 4.03
N TRP A 158 -21.80 3.81 2.85
CA TRP A 158 -22.05 4.81 1.80
C TRP A 158 -23.01 5.92 2.23
N HIS A 159 -23.95 5.61 3.13
CA HIS A 159 -24.80 6.64 3.75
C HIS A 159 -23.97 7.72 4.45
N PHE A 160 -22.92 7.33 5.19
CA PHE A 160 -22.08 8.26 5.96
C PHE A 160 -20.89 8.80 5.17
N SER A 161 -20.30 8.02 4.24
CA SER A 161 -19.15 8.48 3.45
C SER A 161 -19.59 9.40 2.30
N ASP A 162 -20.61 9.01 1.55
CA ASP A 162 -20.96 9.61 0.27
C ASP A 162 -22.34 10.29 0.26
N LYS A 163 -23.11 10.15 1.35
CA LYS A 163 -24.52 10.58 1.45
C LYS A 163 -25.41 9.89 0.40
N VAL A 164 -25.09 8.63 0.11
CA VAL A 164 -25.80 7.79 -0.85
C VAL A 164 -26.82 6.90 -0.14
N ASP A 165 -28.10 7.02 -0.52
CA ASP A 165 -29.17 6.15 -0.02
C ASP A 165 -29.15 4.81 -0.77
N ALA A 166 -28.37 3.86 -0.26
CA ALA A 166 -28.24 2.52 -0.77
C ALA A 166 -29.13 1.55 0.00
N THR A 167 -29.93 0.76 -0.69
CA THR A 167 -30.83 -0.22 -0.07
C THR A 167 -30.51 -1.62 -0.59
N PRO A 168 -30.14 -2.59 0.27
CA PRO A 168 -30.00 -3.98 -0.12
C PRO A 168 -31.31 -4.53 -0.72
N VAL A 169 -31.18 -5.31 -1.80
CA VAL A 169 -32.34 -6.00 -2.41
C VAL A 169 -32.91 -7.06 -1.47
N ASN A 170 -32.06 -7.65 -0.64
CA ASN A 170 -32.48 -8.57 0.41
C ASN A 170 -33.12 -7.81 1.58
N ALA A 171 -34.38 -8.06 1.88
CA ALA A 171 -35.15 -7.35 2.92
C ALA A 171 -34.56 -7.51 4.33
N GLU A 172 -33.96 -8.65 4.65
CA GLU A 172 -33.34 -8.85 5.97
C GLU A 172 -32.01 -8.08 6.08
N ALA A 173 -31.28 -7.94 4.96
CA ALA A 173 -30.10 -7.08 4.88
C ALA A 173 -30.47 -5.59 5.02
N ALA A 174 -31.58 -5.15 4.43
CA ALA A 174 -32.06 -3.77 4.59
C ALA A 174 -32.31 -3.42 6.05
N LYS A 175 -32.88 -4.33 6.86
CA LYS A 175 -33.04 -4.12 8.31
C LYS A 175 -31.71 -3.94 9.04
N LEU A 176 -30.66 -4.66 8.60
CA LEU A 176 -29.33 -4.46 9.17
C LEU A 176 -28.78 -3.09 8.78
N THR A 177 -28.96 -2.62 7.54
CA THR A 177 -28.58 -1.27 7.13
C THR A 177 -29.23 -0.23 8.02
N ASP A 178 -30.58 -0.27 8.18
CA ASP A 178 -31.35 0.65 9.03
C ASP A 178 -30.85 0.64 10.49
N TYR A 179 -30.56 -0.55 11.03
CA TYR A 179 -30.04 -0.70 12.38
C TYR A 179 -28.65 -0.03 12.53
N LEU A 180 -27.73 -0.27 11.58
CA LEU A 180 -26.40 0.29 11.61
C LEU A 180 -26.42 1.81 11.50
N GLU A 181 -27.21 2.36 10.58
CA GLU A 181 -27.37 3.80 10.42
C GLU A 181 -27.95 4.46 11.68
N ALA A 182 -28.98 3.87 12.27
CA ALA A 182 -29.64 4.39 13.46
C ALA A 182 -28.76 4.31 14.75
N LYS A 183 -27.82 3.36 14.82
CA LYS A 183 -27.02 3.12 16.02
C LYS A 183 -25.60 3.67 15.93
N ALA A 184 -25.14 4.05 14.76
CA ALA A 184 -23.77 4.54 14.58
C ALA A 184 -23.49 5.78 15.42
N THR A 185 -22.37 5.75 16.14
CA THR A 185 -21.86 6.86 16.95
C THR A 185 -20.43 7.19 16.52
N ASN A 186 -20.04 8.45 16.68
CA ASN A 186 -18.70 8.88 16.28
C ASN A 186 -17.63 8.29 17.21
N LEU A 187 -16.69 7.56 16.63
CA LEU A 187 -15.47 7.08 17.27
C LEU A 187 -14.27 7.86 16.73
N ALA A 188 -13.23 8.00 17.56
CA ALA A 188 -11.98 8.62 17.10
C ALA A 188 -11.31 7.79 15.99
N GLU A 189 -10.45 8.43 15.18
CA GLU A 189 -9.59 7.72 14.23
C GLU A 189 -8.71 6.67 14.92
N PRO A 190 -8.52 5.48 14.35
CA PRO A 190 -7.57 4.50 14.89
C PRO A 190 -6.14 4.96 14.61
N LYS A 191 -5.23 4.75 15.57
CA LYS A 191 -3.80 5.00 15.35
C LYS A 191 -3.25 4.13 14.22
N ALA A 192 -2.20 4.61 13.54
CA ALA A 192 -1.48 3.81 12.56
C ALA A 192 -0.88 2.53 13.17
N SER A 193 -0.72 1.50 12.35
CA SER A 193 -0.09 0.24 12.79
C SER A 193 1.41 0.40 13.02
N LEU A 194 2.05 1.24 12.20
CA LEU A 194 3.45 1.64 12.28
C LEU A 194 3.60 3.04 11.67
N SER A 195 4.36 3.91 12.32
CA SER A 195 4.71 5.21 11.76
C SER A 195 6.12 5.64 12.15
N LEU A 196 6.76 6.40 11.26
CA LEU A 196 8.06 7.04 11.47
C LEU A 196 7.93 8.55 11.24
N SER A 197 8.46 9.35 12.17
CA SER A 197 8.48 10.80 12.03
C SER A 197 9.71 11.41 12.72
N PRO A 198 10.47 12.30 12.03
CA PRO A 198 10.43 12.55 10.60
C PRO A 198 10.94 11.38 9.75
N SER A 199 10.60 11.37 8.45
CA SER A 199 11.09 10.33 7.53
C SER A 199 12.48 10.63 6.95
N SER A 200 13.05 11.80 7.26
CA SER A 200 14.38 12.20 6.82
C SER A 200 15.04 13.05 7.91
N VAL A 201 16.33 12.80 8.15
CA VAL A 201 17.17 13.56 9.08
C VAL A 201 18.51 13.85 8.42
N ALA A 202 19.18 14.92 8.86
CA ALA A 202 20.52 15.25 8.37
C ALA A 202 21.43 15.67 9.54
N GLY A 203 22.75 15.70 9.33
CA GLY A 203 23.71 16.14 10.34
C GLY A 203 25.16 15.84 9.96
N LYS A 204 26.09 15.86 10.92
CA LYS A 204 27.52 15.63 10.70
C LYS A 204 27.96 14.24 11.13
N ALA A 205 28.93 13.68 10.44
CA ALA A 205 29.57 12.44 10.89
C ALA A 205 30.20 12.65 12.27
N GLY A 206 30.06 11.67 13.16
CA GLY A 206 30.45 11.76 14.58
C GLY A 206 29.28 12.12 15.50
N GLU A 207 28.15 12.52 14.96
CA GLU A 207 26.93 12.85 15.68
C GLU A 207 25.90 11.72 15.60
N ARG A 208 24.88 11.81 16.47
CA ARG A 208 23.68 10.98 16.37
C ARG A 208 22.61 11.75 15.60
N LEU A 209 22.26 11.25 14.40
CA LEU A 209 21.30 11.94 13.53
C LEU A 209 19.88 11.49 13.88
N GLY A 210 19.03 12.43 14.15
CA GLY A 210 17.68 12.19 14.64
C GLY A 210 17.28 13.13 15.77
N PRO A 211 16.24 12.82 16.57
CA PRO A 211 15.55 11.52 16.67
C PRO A 211 14.59 11.25 15.51
N ILE A 212 14.41 9.98 15.17
CA ILE A 212 13.26 9.49 14.43
C ILE A 212 12.37 8.78 15.44
N THR A 213 11.13 9.25 15.56
CA THR A 213 10.11 8.60 16.39
C THR A 213 9.52 7.44 15.62
N VAL A 214 9.62 6.24 16.17
CA VAL A 214 8.95 5.02 15.68
C VAL A 214 7.78 4.74 16.61
N ASP A 215 6.55 4.83 16.13
CA ASP A 215 5.34 4.42 16.89
C ASP A 215 4.75 3.17 16.25
N THR A 216 4.47 2.15 17.06
CA THR A 216 3.90 0.89 16.56
C THR A 216 2.94 0.27 17.57
N ASN A 217 1.89 -0.40 17.07
CA ASN A 217 0.99 -1.21 17.87
C ASN A 217 1.48 -2.68 18.00
N ALA A 218 2.53 -3.08 17.30
CA ALA A 218 3.17 -4.38 17.44
C ALA A 218 3.93 -4.49 18.78
N ASP A 219 3.96 -5.66 19.37
CA ASP A 219 4.74 -5.89 20.60
C ASP A 219 6.24 -5.63 20.38
N THR A 220 6.74 -5.93 19.18
CA THR A 220 8.12 -5.66 18.75
C THR A 220 8.16 -5.31 17.28
N ALA A 221 8.95 -4.29 16.90
CA ALA A 221 9.29 -3.98 15.53
C ALA A 221 10.82 -4.10 15.34
N ALA A 222 11.23 -4.81 14.29
CA ALA A 222 12.63 -4.93 13.89
C ALA A 222 13.10 -3.62 13.27
N VAL A 223 14.30 -3.17 13.62
CA VAL A 223 14.96 -2.02 13.00
C VAL A 223 16.29 -2.47 12.37
N SER A 224 16.57 -2.03 11.16
CA SER A 224 17.77 -2.38 10.42
C SER A 224 18.15 -1.27 9.44
N LEU A 225 19.40 -1.24 9.04
CA LEU A 225 19.84 -0.44 7.90
C LEU A 225 19.54 -1.17 6.60
N ALA A 226 19.21 -0.42 5.55
CA ALA A 226 19.12 -0.96 4.20
C ALA A 226 20.48 -1.46 3.71
N PRO A 227 20.55 -2.42 2.77
CA PRO A 227 21.78 -2.85 2.14
C PRO A 227 22.55 -1.68 1.52
N GLY A 228 23.88 -1.69 1.66
CA GLY A 228 24.75 -0.64 1.13
C GLY A 228 25.02 0.52 2.09
N ALA A 229 24.51 0.49 3.31
CA ALA A 229 24.89 1.46 4.33
C ALA A 229 26.43 1.44 4.57
N PRO A 230 27.08 2.62 4.74
CA PRO A 230 28.50 2.70 4.99
C PRO A 230 28.91 1.92 6.25
N ALA A 231 30.12 1.35 6.22
CA ALA A 231 30.64 0.57 7.33
C ALA A 231 30.71 1.38 8.63
N GLY A 232 30.24 0.77 9.73
CA GLY A 232 30.23 1.39 11.06
C GLY A 232 29.01 2.23 11.37
N VAL A 233 28.17 2.59 10.39
CA VAL A 233 26.87 3.22 10.63
C VAL A 233 25.95 2.21 11.30
N GLN A 234 25.22 2.62 12.33
CA GLN A 234 24.33 1.76 13.12
C GLN A 234 23.05 2.51 13.49
N ILE A 235 21.99 1.76 13.77
CA ILE A 235 20.83 2.34 14.45
C ILE A 235 21.05 2.24 15.95
N VAL A 236 20.90 3.36 16.64
CA VAL A 236 21.18 3.47 18.07
C VAL A 236 20.01 4.09 18.83
N ASP A 237 19.94 3.82 20.11
CA ASP A 237 18.98 4.49 21.02
C ASP A 237 19.46 5.89 21.47
N LYS A 238 18.70 6.51 22.37
CA LYS A 238 19.04 7.83 22.96
C LYS A 238 20.39 7.86 23.68
N ASP A 239 20.89 6.71 24.13
CA ASP A 239 22.14 6.57 24.88
C ASP A 239 23.33 6.20 23.97
N GLY A 240 23.06 6.03 22.65
CA GLY A 240 24.09 5.67 21.65
C GLY A 240 24.37 4.17 21.59
N LYS A 241 23.55 3.34 22.24
CA LYS A 241 23.68 1.87 22.18
C LYS A 241 23.01 1.35 20.92
N ALA A 242 23.69 0.48 20.19
CA ALA A 242 23.15 -0.18 19.00
C ALA A 242 21.92 -1.03 19.36
N ILE A 243 20.88 -0.90 18.54
CA ILE A 243 19.61 -1.62 18.68
C ILE A 243 19.21 -2.28 17.36
N THR A 244 18.47 -3.37 17.44
CA THR A 244 17.91 -4.11 16.29
C THR A 244 16.40 -4.24 16.37
N SER A 245 15.78 -3.75 17.45
CA SER A 245 14.34 -3.76 17.64
C SER A 245 13.89 -2.64 18.57
N VAL A 246 12.61 -2.29 18.45
CA VAL A 246 11.89 -1.40 19.37
C VAL A 246 10.63 -2.07 19.86
N SER A 247 10.12 -1.67 21.02
CA SER A 247 8.90 -2.20 21.62
C SER A 247 7.67 -1.40 21.19
N LYS A 248 6.50 -1.92 21.54
CA LYS A 248 5.20 -1.26 21.37
C LYS A 248 5.18 0.16 21.91
N GLY A 249 4.54 1.06 21.18
CA GLY A 249 4.42 2.49 21.49
C GLY A 249 5.50 3.33 20.84
N GLU A 250 5.71 4.53 21.37
CA GLU A 250 6.68 5.49 20.84
C GLU A 250 8.10 5.17 21.29
N ASN A 251 9.00 5.09 20.33
CA ASN A 251 10.43 4.89 20.54
C ASN A 251 11.22 5.91 19.74
N LYS A 252 12.32 6.42 20.31
CA LYS A 252 13.23 7.33 19.59
C LYS A 252 14.47 6.58 19.17
N VAL A 253 14.73 6.55 17.88
CA VAL A 253 15.90 5.93 17.28
C VAL A 253 16.75 6.96 16.55
N TYR A 254 18.03 6.68 16.38
CA TYR A 254 19.00 7.59 15.78
C TYR A 254 19.91 6.80 14.84
N PHE A 255 20.48 7.48 13.85
CA PHE A 255 21.62 6.95 13.13
C PHE A 255 22.91 7.36 13.87
N GLY A 256 23.64 6.38 14.34
CA GLY A 256 25.00 6.56 14.85
C GLY A 256 25.98 6.50 13.68
N VAL A 257 26.49 7.63 13.26
CA VAL A 257 27.46 7.76 12.17
C VAL A 257 28.85 7.98 12.77
N PRO A 258 29.82 7.08 12.58
CA PRO A 258 31.16 7.24 13.15
C PRO A 258 31.85 8.52 12.66
N ALA A 259 32.64 9.14 13.53
CA ALA A 259 33.51 10.26 13.13
C ALA A 259 34.44 9.84 11.99
N GLY A 260 34.57 10.72 10.99
CA GLY A 260 35.42 10.43 9.82
C GLY A 260 34.77 9.59 8.72
N THR A 261 33.51 9.15 8.90
CA THR A 261 32.74 8.57 7.81
C THR A 261 32.64 9.56 6.66
N ALA A 262 32.91 9.10 5.43
CA ALA A 262 32.77 9.94 4.23
C ALA A 262 31.31 10.42 4.10
N ASP A 263 31.15 11.59 3.47
CA ASP A 263 29.85 12.16 3.19
C ASP A 263 28.96 11.13 2.46
N GLY A 264 27.69 11.03 2.86
CA GLY A 264 26.83 9.98 2.35
C GLY A 264 25.46 9.93 3.00
N SER A 265 24.78 8.80 2.82
CA SER A 265 23.47 8.54 3.35
C SER A 265 23.28 7.08 3.78
N ALA A 266 22.27 6.84 4.61
CA ALA A 266 21.81 5.51 4.95
C ALA A 266 20.27 5.51 5.13
N GLU A 267 19.65 4.37 4.88
CA GLU A 267 18.21 4.17 5.08
C GLU A 267 17.97 3.24 6.25
N LEU A 268 17.08 3.65 7.15
CA LEU A 268 16.48 2.84 8.19
C LEU A 268 15.27 2.12 7.62
N ASN A 269 15.21 0.81 7.81
CA ASN A 269 14.04 -0.01 7.59
C ASN A 269 13.46 -0.45 8.94
N VAL A 270 12.17 -0.22 9.16
CA VAL A 270 11.43 -0.74 10.31
C VAL A 270 10.37 -1.68 9.79
N GLN A 271 10.28 -2.87 10.40
CA GLN A 271 9.28 -3.88 10.06
C GLN A 271 8.63 -4.46 11.30
N ALA A 272 7.33 -4.68 11.26
CA ALA A 272 6.59 -5.28 12.35
C ALA A 272 5.51 -6.24 11.84
N ASN A 273 5.30 -7.34 12.56
CA ASN A 273 4.15 -8.22 12.34
C ASN A 273 3.04 -7.81 13.30
N THR A 274 1.93 -7.33 12.76
CA THR A 274 0.82 -6.84 13.58
C THR A 274 -0.49 -6.89 12.81
N THR A 275 -1.58 -6.57 13.48
CA THR A 275 -2.87 -6.35 12.84
C THR A 275 -3.06 -4.86 12.58
N VAL A 276 -3.40 -4.51 11.33
CA VAL A 276 -3.76 -3.13 11.00
C VAL A 276 -5.08 -2.77 11.67
N PRO A 277 -5.19 -1.65 12.39
CA PRO A 277 -6.39 -1.30 13.12
C PRO A 277 -7.61 -1.06 12.22
N ILE A 278 -8.77 -1.63 12.59
CA ILE A 278 -10.03 -1.46 11.85
C ILE A 278 -10.42 0.01 11.75
N GLY A 279 -10.76 0.45 10.53
CA GLY A 279 -11.10 1.83 10.24
C GLY A 279 -9.93 2.68 9.72
N ARG A 280 -8.75 2.10 9.47
CA ARG A 280 -7.69 2.79 8.72
C ARG A 280 -8.09 2.93 7.27
N ALA A 281 -7.78 4.08 6.67
CA ALA A 281 -8.04 4.33 5.25
C ALA A 281 -6.91 3.79 4.38
N PHE A 282 -7.26 3.41 3.14
CA PHE A 282 -6.34 2.95 2.12
C PHE A 282 -6.58 3.75 0.84
N VAL A 283 -5.56 4.43 0.35
CA VAL A 283 -5.60 5.21 -0.89
C VAL A 283 -4.66 4.61 -1.93
N SER A 284 -5.04 4.73 -3.19
CA SER A 284 -4.20 4.27 -4.30
C SER A 284 -2.92 5.08 -4.40
N LYS A 285 -1.81 4.43 -4.73
CA LYS A 285 -0.48 5.07 -4.78
C LYS A 285 -0.21 5.83 -6.07
N LYS A 286 -0.68 5.33 -7.21
CA LYS A 286 -0.19 5.81 -8.53
C LYS A 286 -1.30 6.31 -9.46
N VAL A 287 -2.53 5.91 -9.24
CA VAL A 287 -3.67 6.26 -10.11
C VAL A 287 -4.89 6.56 -9.29
N LYS A 288 -5.81 7.37 -9.83
CA LYS A 288 -7.14 7.52 -9.22
C LYS A 288 -7.83 6.17 -9.14
N SER A 289 -8.21 5.77 -7.95
CA SER A 289 -8.99 4.56 -7.68
C SER A 289 -9.72 4.74 -6.37
N GLN A 290 -10.87 4.12 -6.22
CA GLN A 290 -11.76 4.27 -5.07
C GLN A 290 -11.02 4.18 -3.73
N THR A 291 -11.19 5.14 -2.85
CA THR A 291 -10.69 5.07 -1.47
C THR A 291 -11.40 3.97 -0.70
N LEU A 292 -10.64 3.23 0.09
CA LEU A 292 -11.10 2.06 0.83
C LEU A 292 -10.90 2.25 2.33
N ILE A 293 -11.68 1.52 3.13
CA ILE A 293 -11.56 1.52 4.58
C ILE A 293 -11.46 0.10 5.12
N LEU A 294 -10.54 -0.13 6.03
CA LEU A 294 -10.24 -1.44 6.58
C LEU A 294 -11.38 -1.97 7.46
N ALA A 295 -11.87 -3.15 7.11
CA ALA A 295 -12.96 -3.85 7.80
C ALA A 295 -12.53 -5.17 8.44
N GLY A 296 -11.59 -5.89 7.84
CA GLY A 296 -11.08 -7.16 8.33
C GLY A 296 -9.59 -7.29 8.05
N THR A 297 -8.87 -7.93 8.96
CA THR A 297 -7.42 -8.08 8.87
C THR A 297 -6.97 -9.45 9.36
N SER A 298 -5.89 -9.95 8.77
CA SER A 298 -5.03 -10.97 9.37
C SER A 298 -3.79 -10.31 9.95
N THR A 299 -2.97 -11.08 10.64
CA THR A 299 -1.62 -10.62 10.98
C THR A 299 -0.88 -10.34 9.68
N SER A 300 -0.39 -9.14 9.54
CA SER A 300 0.28 -8.63 8.34
C SER A 300 1.64 -8.03 8.70
N THR A 301 2.58 -8.07 7.77
CA THR A 301 3.84 -7.35 7.92
C THR A 301 3.65 -5.92 7.45
N VAL A 302 3.87 -4.98 8.34
CA VAL A 302 3.89 -3.54 8.05
C VAL A 302 5.32 -3.03 8.03
N SER A 303 5.61 -2.03 7.22
CA SER A 303 6.96 -1.48 7.08
C SER A 303 6.96 0.04 6.97
N ALA A 304 8.07 0.64 7.38
CA ALA A 304 8.31 2.06 7.24
C ALA A 304 9.79 2.31 7.05
N LYS A 305 10.13 3.43 6.39
CA LYS A 305 11.50 3.80 6.05
C LYS A 305 11.80 5.23 6.45
N ALA A 306 13.04 5.48 6.84
CA ALA A 306 13.54 6.83 7.04
C ALA A 306 14.99 6.93 6.57
N THR A 307 15.39 8.11 6.10
CA THR A 307 16.72 8.35 5.53
C THR A 307 17.52 9.29 6.42
N ALA A 308 18.80 9.03 6.59
CA ALA A 308 19.76 9.99 7.14
C ALA A 308 20.77 10.38 6.06
N THR A 309 21.11 11.66 6.01
CA THR A 309 22.21 12.20 5.18
C THR A 309 23.21 12.91 6.06
N TRP A 310 24.49 12.83 5.70
CA TRP A 310 25.54 13.55 6.43
C TRP A 310 26.66 14.02 5.51
N ALA A 311 27.22 15.16 5.85
CA ALA A 311 28.43 15.69 5.24
C ALA A 311 29.23 16.49 6.27
N LYS A 312 30.49 16.80 5.94
CA LYS A 312 31.39 17.53 6.83
C LYS A 312 31.07 19.03 6.87
N GLN A 313 30.67 19.60 5.76
CA GLN A 313 30.38 21.03 5.56
C GLN A 313 29.39 21.22 4.40
N GLY A 314 28.93 22.43 4.22
CA GLY A 314 27.94 22.79 3.21
C GLY A 314 26.52 22.62 3.71
N ALA A 315 25.56 22.73 2.81
CA ALA A 315 24.16 22.51 3.16
C ALA A 315 23.88 21.01 3.37
N LEU A 316 23.12 20.70 4.41
CA LEU A 316 22.73 19.34 4.81
C LEU A 316 21.21 19.19 4.76
N PRO A 317 20.66 18.87 3.59
CA PRO A 317 19.21 18.82 3.40
C PRO A 317 18.57 17.58 4.02
N SER A 318 17.38 17.75 4.57
CA SER A 318 16.42 16.71 4.82
C SER A 318 15.02 17.14 4.38
N VAL A 319 14.22 16.20 3.83
CA VAL A 319 12.88 16.52 3.30
C VAL A 319 11.89 15.46 3.76
N THR A 320 10.79 15.92 4.34
CA THR A 320 9.60 15.13 4.62
C THR A 320 8.45 15.67 3.79
N ALA A 321 7.67 14.78 3.20
CA ALA A 321 6.49 15.13 2.40
C ALA A 321 5.25 14.40 2.95
N VAL A 322 4.14 15.14 3.13
CA VAL A 322 2.88 14.60 3.66
C VAL A 322 1.71 15.16 2.86
N LYS A 323 0.79 14.29 2.41
CA LYS A 323 -0.46 14.74 1.78
C LYS A 323 -1.25 15.60 2.76
N ASN A 324 -1.74 16.74 2.30
CA ASN A 324 -2.56 17.66 3.08
C ASN A 324 -3.85 17.94 2.33
N CYS A 325 -4.89 17.17 2.63
CA CYS A 325 -6.20 17.31 2.02
C CYS A 325 -6.87 18.64 2.35
N ALA A 326 -6.63 19.19 3.53
CA ALA A 326 -7.20 20.49 3.92
C ALA A 326 -6.65 21.67 3.07
N LYS A 327 -5.41 21.54 2.59
CA LYS A 327 -4.76 22.57 1.75
C LYS A 327 -4.78 22.23 0.26
N GLY A 328 -5.25 21.03 -0.13
CA GLY A 328 -5.29 20.60 -1.53
C GLY A 328 -3.88 20.44 -2.13
N GLY A 329 -2.99 19.73 -1.45
CA GLY A 329 -1.62 19.59 -1.91
C GLY A 329 -0.78 18.66 -1.05
N VAL A 330 0.54 18.84 -1.17
CA VAL A 330 1.54 18.11 -0.39
C VAL A 330 2.33 19.10 0.44
N ASP A 331 2.29 18.97 1.76
CA ASP A 331 3.15 19.73 2.67
C ASP A 331 4.56 19.14 2.60
N ILE A 332 5.50 19.99 2.24
CA ILE A 332 6.93 19.71 2.21
C ILE A 332 7.58 20.42 3.40
N THR A 333 8.15 19.64 4.31
CA THR A 333 9.03 20.19 5.35
C THR A 333 10.46 19.96 4.91
N ALA A 334 11.13 21.04 4.52
CA ALA A 334 12.54 21.06 4.15
C ALA A 334 13.36 21.63 5.32
N ALA A 335 14.39 20.90 5.76
CA ALA A 335 15.32 21.35 6.77
C ALA A 335 16.76 21.30 6.25
N ASN A 336 17.59 22.19 6.75
CA ASN A 336 19.00 22.32 6.40
C ASN A 336 19.83 22.40 7.70
N GLU A 337 20.42 21.28 8.10
CA GLU A 337 21.26 21.16 9.30
C GLU A 337 22.73 21.56 9.03
N GLY A 338 23.01 22.08 7.83
CA GLY A 338 24.33 22.47 7.40
C GLY A 338 24.71 23.91 7.78
N ASP A 339 25.88 24.33 7.28
CA ASP A 339 26.48 25.66 7.53
C ASP A 339 26.44 26.59 6.32
N GLU A 340 25.83 26.17 5.21
CA GLU A 340 25.57 26.97 4.02
C GLU A 340 24.08 26.94 3.68
N ASP A 341 23.58 27.99 3.01
CA ASP A 341 22.18 28.03 2.55
C ASP A 341 21.94 26.98 1.46
N TRP A 342 20.76 26.36 1.48
CA TRP A 342 20.32 25.40 0.48
C TRP A 342 19.19 25.96 -0.36
N THR A 343 19.44 26.07 -1.67
CA THR A 343 18.44 26.53 -2.64
C THR A 343 18.09 25.38 -3.58
N PHE A 344 16.79 25.17 -3.81
CA PHE A 344 16.25 24.17 -4.71
C PHE A 344 14.98 24.69 -5.40
N ASP A 345 14.55 23.97 -6.44
CA ASP A 345 13.33 24.28 -7.20
C ASP A 345 12.30 23.16 -7.01
N VAL A 346 11.04 23.53 -6.83
CA VAL A 346 9.91 22.62 -6.85
C VAL A 346 8.83 23.17 -7.75
N LYS A 347 8.53 22.49 -8.84
CA LYS A 347 7.52 22.90 -9.83
C LYS A 347 7.70 24.34 -10.34
N GLY A 348 8.93 24.81 -10.47
CA GLY A 348 9.27 26.16 -10.95
C GLY A 348 9.34 27.25 -9.88
N GLU A 349 9.07 26.93 -8.62
CA GLU A 349 9.23 27.81 -7.48
C GLU A 349 10.55 27.54 -6.77
N LYS A 350 11.34 28.61 -6.54
CA LYS A 350 12.60 28.51 -5.81
C LYS A 350 12.39 28.68 -4.32
N HIS A 351 12.94 27.75 -3.56
CA HIS A 351 12.98 27.77 -2.10
C HIS A 351 14.42 27.87 -1.62
N THR A 352 14.67 28.67 -0.59
CA THR A 352 15.99 28.78 0.04
C THR A 352 15.87 28.56 1.53
N ILE A 353 16.46 27.48 2.01
CA ILE A 353 16.49 27.14 3.44
C ILE A 353 17.85 27.56 3.99
N ALA A 354 17.86 28.58 4.85
CA ALA A 354 19.08 29.08 5.46
C ALA A 354 19.75 28.01 6.35
N ALA A 355 21.05 28.15 6.55
CA ALA A 355 21.84 27.28 7.43
C ALA A 355 21.18 27.14 8.82
N GLY A 356 21.00 25.90 9.30
CA GLY A 356 20.38 25.56 10.58
C GLY A 356 18.89 25.89 10.69
N LYS A 357 18.17 26.00 9.56
CA LYS A 357 16.73 26.33 9.52
C LYS A 357 15.92 25.25 8.84
N SER A 358 14.61 25.32 9.10
CA SER A 358 13.62 24.52 8.40
C SER A 358 12.41 25.36 8.00
N GLU A 359 11.74 24.96 6.93
CA GLU A 359 10.53 25.60 6.42
C GLU A 359 9.54 24.52 5.98
N THR A 360 8.24 24.79 6.18
CA THR A 360 7.15 23.95 5.66
C THR A 360 6.32 24.78 4.70
N PHE A 361 6.19 24.31 3.47
CA PHE A 361 5.34 24.91 2.44
C PHE A 361 4.48 23.85 1.78
N THR A 362 3.35 24.25 1.18
CA THR A 362 2.44 23.33 0.50
C THR A 362 2.66 23.44 -1.00
N VAL A 363 2.96 22.33 -1.65
CA VAL A 363 2.97 22.21 -3.12
C VAL A 363 1.55 21.88 -3.58
N PRO A 364 0.86 22.77 -4.31
CA PRO A 364 -0.48 22.51 -4.80
C PRO A 364 -0.50 21.32 -5.77
N VAL A 365 -1.47 20.45 -5.61
CA VAL A 365 -1.73 19.30 -6.48
C VAL A 365 -3.22 19.28 -6.78
N ALA A 366 -3.58 19.05 -8.02
CA ALA A 366 -4.98 18.91 -8.38
C ALA A 366 -5.58 17.62 -7.81
N GLU A 367 -6.85 17.69 -7.46
CA GLU A 367 -7.61 16.52 -6.99
C GLU A 367 -7.63 15.45 -8.07
N ASP A 368 -7.51 14.19 -7.66
CA ASP A 368 -7.50 13.01 -8.54
C ASP A 368 -6.31 12.91 -9.50
N GLU A 369 -5.34 13.82 -9.42
CA GLU A 369 -4.16 13.80 -10.28
C GLU A 369 -2.96 13.13 -9.62
N ALA A 370 -2.26 12.31 -10.42
CA ALA A 370 -0.96 11.79 -10.05
C ALA A 370 0.08 12.91 -10.11
N TYR A 371 0.90 13.00 -9.08
CA TYR A 371 1.98 13.97 -9.02
C TYR A 371 3.34 13.28 -8.87
N LYS A 372 4.35 13.89 -9.46
CA LYS A 372 5.74 13.51 -9.26
C LYS A 372 6.61 14.76 -9.39
N PHE A 373 7.40 15.03 -8.37
CA PHE A 373 8.43 16.06 -8.41
C PHE A 373 9.64 15.63 -7.58
N THR A 374 10.79 16.19 -7.91
CA THR A 374 12.06 15.82 -7.28
C THR A 374 12.68 17.06 -6.64
N ILE A 375 13.11 16.92 -5.39
CA ILE A 375 13.84 17.93 -4.66
C ILE A 375 15.30 17.49 -4.62
N THR A 376 16.19 18.32 -5.15
CA THR A 376 17.62 18.03 -5.21
C THR A 376 18.42 18.91 -4.27
N GLY A 377 19.61 18.46 -3.92
CA GLY A 377 20.53 19.17 -3.04
C GLY A 377 21.99 18.83 -3.28
N PRO A 378 22.90 19.39 -2.47
CA PRO A 378 24.32 19.07 -2.56
C PRO A 378 24.60 17.60 -2.25
N ASN A 379 25.80 17.15 -2.61
CA ASN A 379 26.30 15.79 -2.38
C ASN A 379 25.41 14.69 -2.95
N GLY A 380 24.67 14.98 -4.04
CA GLY A 380 23.78 14.01 -4.67
C GLY A 380 22.47 13.76 -3.90
N PHE A 381 22.10 14.65 -2.97
CA PHE A 381 20.80 14.56 -2.31
C PHE A 381 19.67 14.65 -3.34
N GLU A 382 18.79 13.67 -3.31
CA GLU A 382 17.60 13.61 -4.16
C GLU A 382 16.44 13.02 -3.35
N LYS A 383 15.31 13.71 -3.36
CA LYS A 383 14.05 13.22 -2.79
C LYS A 383 12.96 13.29 -3.86
N VAL A 384 12.52 12.13 -4.31
CA VAL A 384 11.35 12.01 -5.17
C VAL A 384 10.11 12.02 -4.30
N VAL A 385 9.13 12.85 -4.67
CA VAL A 385 7.81 12.96 -4.04
C VAL A 385 6.78 12.65 -5.11
N GLU A 386 6.07 11.54 -4.94
CA GLU A 386 5.05 11.11 -5.90
C GLU A 386 3.83 10.49 -5.21
N GLY A 387 2.70 10.52 -5.88
CA GLY A 387 1.46 9.96 -5.37
C GLY A 387 0.25 10.43 -6.17
N VAL A 388 -0.92 10.20 -5.62
CA VAL A 388 -2.20 10.76 -6.08
C VAL A 388 -2.82 11.53 -4.93
N LEU A 389 -3.35 12.71 -5.19
CA LEU A 389 -4.15 13.44 -4.22
C LEU A 389 -5.61 13.02 -4.42
N ASP A 390 -6.15 12.27 -3.46
CA ASP A 390 -7.52 11.75 -3.46
C ASP A 390 -8.15 12.10 -2.12
N CYS A 391 -8.66 13.32 -2.06
CA CYS A 391 -9.12 13.98 -0.83
C CYS A 391 -10.65 14.17 -0.82
N LYS A 392 -11.33 14.02 -1.93
CA LYS A 392 -12.77 14.26 -2.03
C LYS A 392 -13.46 13.05 -2.64
N THR A 393 -14.63 12.71 -2.12
CA THR A 393 -15.52 11.80 -2.82
C THR A 393 -15.95 12.45 -4.14
N ALA A 394 -15.91 11.69 -5.22
CA ALA A 394 -16.32 12.20 -6.52
C ALA A 394 -17.78 12.68 -6.48
N THR A 395 -18.05 13.86 -7.00
CA THR A 395 -19.43 14.36 -7.14
C THR A 395 -20.12 13.58 -8.26
N PRO A 396 -21.45 13.25 -8.15
CA PRO A 396 -22.18 12.66 -9.25
C PRO A 396 -22.01 13.53 -10.49
N GLY A 397 -21.34 12.98 -11.52
CA GLY A 397 -21.28 13.64 -12.82
C GLY A 397 -22.71 13.82 -13.36
N PRO A 398 -22.99 14.84 -14.20
CA PRO A 398 -24.27 14.96 -14.86
C PRO A 398 -24.54 13.62 -15.58
N THR A 399 -25.67 13.00 -15.26
CA THR A 399 -26.16 11.81 -15.95
C THR A 399 -26.06 12.08 -17.45
N PRO A 400 -25.36 11.23 -18.25
CA PRO A 400 -25.38 11.41 -19.69
C PRO A 400 -26.84 11.44 -20.13
N SER A 401 -27.28 12.59 -20.65
CA SER A 401 -28.57 12.67 -21.33
C SER A 401 -28.55 11.60 -22.42
N GLU A 402 -29.46 10.64 -22.36
CA GLU A 402 -29.70 9.73 -23.47
C GLU A 402 -29.99 10.59 -24.70
N THR A 403 -28.99 10.68 -25.57
CA THR A 403 -29.25 11.09 -26.95
C THR A 403 -30.02 9.96 -27.58
N THR A 404 -31.32 10.09 -27.58
CA THR A 404 -32.25 9.27 -28.38
C THR A 404 -31.74 9.37 -29.82
N PRO A 405 -31.38 8.25 -30.49
CA PRO A 405 -31.09 8.32 -31.92
C PRO A 405 -32.32 8.80 -32.65
N ALA A 406 -32.21 9.89 -33.39
CA ALA A 406 -33.28 10.35 -34.28
C ALA A 406 -33.60 9.24 -35.27
N PRO A 407 -34.89 8.99 -35.57
CA PRO A 407 -35.30 8.01 -36.57
C PRO A 407 -34.73 8.44 -37.94
N SER A 408 -33.87 7.62 -38.52
CA SER A 408 -33.46 7.78 -39.93
C SER A 408 -34.68 7.51 -40.79
N GLU A 409 -35.23 8.56 -41.43
CA GLU A 409 -36.17 8.42 -42.51
C GLU A 409 -35.47 7.74 -43.68
N THR A 410 -35.82 6.50 -43.95
CA THR A 410 -35.47 5.78 -45.18
C THR A 410 -36.54 6.05 -46.24
N THR A 411 -36.20 6.88 -47.20
CA THR A 411 -36.96 7.05 -48.44
C THR A 411 -36.87 5.77 -49.26
N PRO A 412 -37.96 5.17 -49.77
CA PRO A 412 -37.90 4.01 -50.63
C PRO A 412 -37.61 4.43 -52.09
N ALA A 413 -36.66 3.81 -52.74
CA ALA A 413 -36.53 3.82 -54.22
C ALA A 413 -36.96 2.47 -54.80
N PRO A 414 -37.59 2.44 -55.99
CA PRO A 414 -38.40 1.33 -56.44
C PRO A 414 -37.63 0.33 -57.37
N GLY A 415 -38.04 -0.93 -57.24
CA GLY A 415 -38.25 -1.82 -58.37
C GLY A 415 -37.02 -2.61 -58.91
N GLY A 416 -37.14 -3.93 -58.85
CA GLY A 416 -36.36 -4.87 -59.65
C GLY A 416 -36.62 -6.32 -59.29
N THR A 417 -37.61 -6.91 -59.98
CA THR A 417 -37.99 -8.34 -60.01
C THR A 417 -36.86 -9.25 -60.47
N THR A 418 -36.69 -10.45 -59.86
CA THR A 418 -36.88 -11.78 -60.51
C THR A 418 -36.49 -12.93 -59.60
N THR A 419 -37.47 -13.78 -59.38
CA THR A 419 -37.62 -15.25 -59.48
C THR A 419 -36.53 -16.20 -58.96
N GLY A 420 -36.99 -17.10 -58.09
CA GLY A 420 -36.71 -18.53 -58.22
C GLY A 420 -36.04 -19.26 -57.03
N GLY A 421 -36.83 -20.01 -56.31
CA GLY A 421 -36.67 -21.45 -56.22
C GLY A 421 -36.28 -22.04 -54.85
N ASN A 422 -37.34 -22.57 -54.20
CA ASN A 422 -37.39 -23.80 -53.39
C ASN A 422 -36.40 -24.18 -52.28
N THR A 423 -36.91 -24.19 -51.10
CA THR A 423 -36.99 -25.11 -49.91
C THR A 423 -36.36 -26.56 -50.02
N PRO A 424 -36.24 -27.37 -48.92
CA PRO A 424 -36.01 -27.08 -47.47
C PRO A 424 -34.90 -28.02 -46.87
N GLY A 425 -34.58 -27.81 -45.58
CA GLY A 425 -33.84 -28.90 -44.85
C GLY A 425 -33.23 -28.48 -43.49
N THR A 426 -34.04 -28.75 -42.46
CA THR A 426 -33.71 -29.26 -41.11
C THR A 426 -32.42 -28.83 -40.36
N ASN A 427 -32.68 -28.22 -39.22
CA ASN A 427 -32.13 -28.45 -37.84
C ASN A 427 -30.66 -28.80 -37.60
N THR A 428 -29.97 -28.08 -36.78
CA THR A 428 -29.64 -28.44 -35.39
C THR A 428 -28.71 -27.37 -34.77
N GLY A 429 -28.89 -27.12 -33.47
CA GLY A 429 -28.32 -26.05 -32.69
C GLY A 429 -26.81 -26.16 -32.43
N GLY A 430 -26.24 -25.05 -32.05
CA GLY A 430 -24.89 -24.91 -31.57
C GLY A 430 -24.58 -23.44 -31.30
N GLY A 431 -24.56 -23.06 -30.03
CA GLY A 431 -24.26 -21.70 -29.63
C GLY A 431 -22.82 -21.33 -29.92
N ASP A 432 -22.63 -20.22 -30.60
CA ASP A 432 -21.32 -19.63 -30.83
C ASP A 432 -20.89 -18.79 -29.62
N LEU A 433 -19.80 -19.25 -29.00
CA LEU A 433 -19.03 -18.47 -28.03
C LEU A 433 -18.14 -17.48 -28.78
N ALA A 434 -18.26 -16.22 -28.43
CA ALA A 434 -17.45 -15.15 -28.98
C ALA A 434 -15.95 -15.38 -28.72
N GLU A 435 -15.20 -15.48 -29.80
CA GLU A 435 -13.74 -15.55 -29.84
C GLU A 435 -13.14 -14.18 -29.46
N THR A 436 -12.54 -14.07 -28.27
CA THR A 436 -11.72 -12.91 -27.91
C THR A 436 -10.27 -13.15 -28.37
N GLY A 437 -9.82 -12.33 -29.32
CA GLY A 437 -8.55 -12.40 -29.98
C GLY A 437 -7.34 -12.47 -29.02
N GLY A 438 -6.51 -13.49 -29.22
CA GLY A 438 -5.24 -13.66 -28.54
C GLY A 438 -4.20 -12.66 -29.03
N SER A 439 -3.54 -11.94 -28.13
CA SER A 439 -2.42 -11.09 -28.44
C SER A 439 -1.16 -11.91 -28.77
N SER A 440 -0.38 -11.43 -29.72
CA SER A 440 0.82 -12.06 -30.33
C SER A 440 2.03 -12.22 -29.38
N ALA A 441 1.87 -12.16 -28.06
CA ALA A 441 2.94 -12.31 -27.06
C ALA A 441 3.16 -13.75 -26.54
N THR A 442 2.28 -14.69 -26.89
CA THR A 442 2.31 -16.07 -26.38
C THR A 442 3.57 -16.87 -26.71
N PRO A 443 4.23 -16.74 -27.88
CA PRO A 443 5.44 -17.49 -28.19
C PRO A 443 6.68 -17.06 -27.39
N VAL A 444 6.76 -15.80 -26.94
CA VAL A 444 7.92 -15.31 -26.16
C VAL A 444 7.91 -15.83 -24.73
N ILE A 445 6.73 -15.90 -24.10
CA ILE A 445 6.59 -16.40 -22.71
C ILE A 445 6.89 -17.92 -22.64
N ALA A 446 6.46 -18.69 -23.63
CA ALA A 446 6.75 -20.11 -23.70
C ALA A 446 8.25 -20.39 -23.89
N GLY A 447 8.97 -19.53 -24.65
CA GLY A 447 10.42 -19.64 -24.87
C GLY A 447 11.23 -19.39 -23.61
N ILE A 448 10.85 -18.42 -22.80
CA ILE A 448 11.53 -18.10 -21.54
C ILE A 448 11.33 -19.20 -20.49
N ALA A 449 10.12 -19.77 -20.38
CA ALA A 449 9.84 -20.87 -19.47
C ALA A 449 10.65 -22.13 -19.81
N ALA A 450 10.79 -22.46 -21.10
CA ALA A 450 11.59 -23.59 -21.57
C ALA A 450 13.10 -23.39 -21.26
N ALA A 451 13.63 -22.18 -21.47
CA ALA A 451 15.02 -21.85 -21.15
C ALA A 451 15.34 -21.98 -19.66
N LEU A 452 14.45 -21.54 -18.79
CA LEU A 452 14.62 -21.66 -17.33
C LEU A 452 14.59 -23.10 -16.85
N VAL A 453 13.77 -23.96 -17.43
CA VAL A 453 13.73 -25.40 -17.09
C VAL A 453 15.02 -26.11 -17.52
N VAL A 454 15.59 -25.77 -18.68
CA VAL A 454 16.85 -26.37 -19.16
C VAL A 454 18.03 -25.93 -18.29
N VAL A 455 18.11 -24.65 -17.91
CA VAL A 455 19.19 -24.13 -17.06
C VAL A 455 19.06 -24.67 -15.62
N GLY A 456 17.85 -24.69 -15.05
CA GLY A 456 17.59 -25.24 -13.72
C GLY A 456 17.79 -26.75 -13.63
N GLY A 457 17.36 -27.52 -14.64
CA GLY A 457 17.56 -28.96 -14.76
C GLY A 457 19.03 -29.34 -14.92
N GLY A 458 19.79 -28.57 -15.73
CA GLY A 458 21.21 -28.77 -15.92
C GLY A 458 22.02 -28.55 -14.66
N ALA A 459 21.75 -27.51 -13.90
CA ALA A 459 22.41 -27.23 -12.63
C ALA A 459 22.19 -28.33 -11.59
N MET A 460 20.94 -28.85 -11.46
CA MET A 460 20.64 -29.97 -10.55
C MET A 460 21.32 -31.27 -10.96
N PHE A 461 21.43 -31.55 -12.26
CA PHE A 461 22.12 -32.73 -12.78
C PHE A 461 23.63 -32.69 -12.49
N PHE A 462 24.28 -31.54 -12.69
CA PHE A 462 25.71 -31.36 -12.39
C PHE A 462 26.02 -31.44 -10.89
N LEU A 463 25.16 -30.89 -10.02
CA LEU A 463 25.33 -30.99 -8.57
C LEU A 463 25.16 -32.43 -8.06
N ARG A 464 24.24 -33.22 -8.63
CA ARG A 464 24.09 -34.64 -8.30
C ARG A 464 25.28 -35.47 -8.75
N LYS A 465 25.83 -35.21 -9.95
CA LYS A 465 27.00 -35.94 -10.47
C LYS A 465 28.27 -35.68 -9.66
N LYS A 466 28.43 -34.45 -9.13
CA LYS A 466 29.56 -34.10 -8.27
C LYS A 466 29.50 -34.76 -6.88
N LYS A 467 28.29 -35.10 -6.39
CA LYS A 467 28.09 -35.79 -5.11
C LYS A 467 28.32 -37.33 -5.22
N ALA A 468 28.18 -37.89 -6.40
CA ALA A 468 28.40 -39.33 -6.66
C ALA A 468 29.86 -39.68 -7.00
N ALA A 469 30.75 -38.70 -7.25
CA ALA A 469 32.16 -38.91 -7.55
C ALA A 469 33.09 -38.64 -6.33
N GLY A 470 32.52 -38.48 -5.14
CA GLY A 470 33.21 -38.21 -3.90
C GLY A 470 32.98 -39.24 -2.77
N GLN A 471 32.65 -40.51 -3.13
CA GLN A 471 32.68 -41.65 -2.21
C GLN A 471 33.73 -42.62 -2.66
#